data_08c25aad7b8b6e04d33cd413457a19c4
#
_entry.id   08c25aad7b8b6e04d33cd413457a19c4
#
_cell.length_a   1.000
_cell.length_b   1.000
_cell.length_c   1.000
_cell.angle_alpha   90.00
_cell.angle_beta   90.00
_cell.angle_gamma   90.00
#
_symmetry.space_group_name_H-M   'P 1'
#
loop_
_entity.id
_entity.type
_entity.pdbx_description
1 polymer ?
#
loop_
_entity_poly.entity_id
_entity_poly.type
_entity_poly.pdbx_seq_one_letter_code
_entity_poly.pdbx_strand_id
1 'polypeptide(L)'
;MSGGNYPEPQSVSNNITNTPSPSDHSPLTKSHKLTTLKTQTHPSHPGEHVHRSELNAYYQRVRRLSESICRPLTLEDYVPQPIADISPPKWHLGHTSWFYEAVFLDERIPGYLFFNPHYKFVFNSYYDSFGNRIERPLRGTLSRPTVKEIFTYRTYIDQQMMQLIDDVEEAKWADFAPLLVLALNHEQQHQ
;
A
#
# COMPACT_ATOMS: atom_id res chain seq x y z
N MET A 1 3.23 -56.11 8.24
CA MET A 1 2.96 -55.43 9.51
C MET A 1 4.30 -55.09 10.13
N SER A 2 4.78 -53.89 9.95
CA SER A 2 5.99 -53.38 10.63
C SER A 2 5.73 -51.93 11.01
N GLY A 3 5.56 -51.74 12.33
CA GLY A 3 5.33 -50.44 12.91
C GLY A 3 6.61 -49.61 12.92
N GLY A 4 6.57 -48.41 12.36
CA GLY A 4 7.63 -47.44 12.45
C GLY A 4 7.45 -46.57 13.70
N ASN A 5 8.38 -46.66 14.62
CA ASN A 5 8.50 -45.77 15.78
C ASN A 5 8.99 -44.41 15.34
N TYR A 6 8.23 -43.35 15.64
CA TYR A 6 8.69 -41.97 15.60
C TYR A 6 9.25 -41.59 16.99
N PRO A 7 10.41 -40.95 17.08
CA PRO A 7 10.92 -40.43 18.34
C PRO A 7 10.18 -39.18 18.81
N GLU A 8 9.88 -39.10 20.10
CA GLU A 8 9.32 -37.93 20.78
C GLU A 8 10.33 -36.76 20.84
N PRO A 9 9.88 -35.51 20.78
CA PRO A 9 10.74 -34.36 20.93
C PRO A 9 11.11 -34.12 22.41
N GLN A 10 12.40 -33.96 22.67
CA GLN A 10 12.95 -33.64 23.99
C GLN A 10 12.60 -32.18 24.37
N SER A 11 12.13 -32.00 25.60
CA SER A 11 11.88 -30.72 26.22
C SER A 11 13.19 -29.99 26.55
N VAL A 12 13.37 -28.81 26.00
CA VAL A 12 14.44 -27.87 26.38
C VAL A 12 13.89 -26.86 27.38
N SER A 13 14.32 -26.96 28.63
CA SER A 13 14.08 -25.99 29.68
C SER A 13 15.02 -24.81 29.49
N ASN A 14 14.49 -23.62 29.19
CA ASN A 14 15.27 -22.38 29.29
C ASN A 14 14.73 -21.51 30.42
N ASN A 15 15.50 -21.52 31.54
CA ASN A 15 15.45 -20.49 32.55
C ASN A 15 16.03 -19.18 31.98
N ILE A 16 15.24 -18.14 31.88
CA ILE A 16 15.75 -16.78 31.82
C ILE A 16 14.91 -15.93 32.78
N THR A 17 15.49 -15.64 33.91
CA THR A 17 15.15 -14.54 34.79
C THR A 17 15.81 -13.29 34.24
N ASN A 18 15.03 -12.27 33.93
CA ASN A 18 15.41 -10.87 34.15
C ASN A 18 14.25 -9.93 33.79
N THR A 19 13.66 -9.38 34.81
CA THR A 19 12.83 -8.18 34.77
C THR A 19 13.72 -6.93 34.73
N PRO A 20 13.30 -5.90 34.06
CA PRO A 20 13.37 -4.54 34.59
C PRO A 20 12.02 -3.84 34.62
N SER A 21 11.87 -3.03 35.66
CA SER A 21 10.78 -2.17 36.10
C SER A 21 10.40 -1.05 35.12
N PRO A 22 9.24 -0.43 35.36
CA PRO A 22 8.59 0.46 34.40
C PRO A 22 8.96 1.92 34.61
N SER A 23 9.05 2.70 33.56
CA SER A 23 8.90 4.16 33.66
C SER A 23 8.45 4.78 32.32
N ASP A 24 7.47 5.65 32.50
CA ASP A 24 7.05 6.79 31.71
C ASP A 24 6.20 6.56 30.46
N HIS A 25 4.90 6.59 30.74
CA HIS A 25 3.89 7.00 29.76
C HIS A 25 3.77 8.53 29.73
N SER A 26 4.27 9.15 28.66
CA SER A 26 3.84 10.48 28.25
C SER A 26 3.12 10.41 26.92
N PRO A 27 1.98 11.13 26.76
CA PRO A 27 1.21 11.05 25.52
C PRO A 27 1.89 11.84 24.42
N LEU A 28 2.36 11.14 23.37
CA LEU A 28 2.86 11.77 22.15
C LEU A 28 1.68 12.34 21.36
N THR A 29 1.63 13.65 21.35
CA THR A 29 0.75 14.48 20.54
C THR A 29 0.87 14.14 19.04
N LYS A 30 -0.29 13.91 18.44
CA LYS A 30 -0.50 13.67 17.00
C LYS A 30 -0.19 14.95 16.19
N SER A 31 1.06 15.23 15.88
CA SER A 31 1.36 16.39 15.01
C SER A 31 2.72 16.31 14.32
N HIS A 32 3.06 15.21 13.66
CA HIS A 32 4.27 15.16 12.80
C HIS A 32 4.10 14.21 11.61
N LYS A 33 2.96 14.25 10.93
CA LYS A 33 2.68 13.24 9.89
C LYS A 33 3.11 13.58 8.46
N LEU A 34 3.50 14.83 8.15
CA LEU A 34 3.75 15.17 6.72
C LEU A 34 4.84 16.21 6.43
N THR A 35 5.68 16.58 7.39
CA THR A 35 6.66 17.68 7.16
C THR A 35 7.94 17.25 6.44
N THR A 36 8.17 15.98 6.19
CA THR A 36 9.43 15.50 5.58
C THR A 36 9.36 15.25 4.07
N LEU A 37 8.20 15.43 3.45
CA LEU A 37 8.06 15.46 1.98
C LEU A 37 8.02 16.91 1.46
N LYS A 38 8.85 17.80 2.00
CA LYS A 38 9.12 19.07 1.32
C LYS A 38 10.01 18.81 0.13
N THR A 39 9.38 18.59 -0.98
CA THR A 39 9.84 18.60 -2.34
C THR A 39 10.96 19.63 -2.57
N GLN A 40 12.04 19.16 -3.15
CA GLN A 40 12.87 20.02 -3.98
C GLN A 40 12.01 20.44 -5.18
N THR A 41 11.56 21.68 -5.16
CA THR A 41 10.84 22.29 -6.26
C THR A 41 11.79 22.45 -7.44
N HIS A 42 11.62 21.61 -8.46
CA HIS A 42 12.06 21.97 -9.81
C HIS A 42 11.26 23.22 -10.23
N PRO A 43 11.88 24.19 -10.93
CA PRO A 43 11.16 25.37 -11.40
C PRO A 43 10.08 24.91 -12.39
N SER A 44 8.85 24.92 -11.93
CA SER A 44 7.68 24.72 -12.76
C SER A 44 7.50 25.93 -13.66
N HIS A 45 7.24 25.68 -14.94
CA HIS A 45 6.73 26.70 -15.84
C HIS A 45 5.45 27.31 -15.25
N PRO A 46 5.30 28.64 -15.28
CA PRO A 46 4.11 29.30 -14.75
C PRO A 46 2.92 29.01 -15.67
N GLY A 47 1.88 28.35 -15.16
CA GLY A 47 0.54 28.50 -15.67
C GLY A 47 -0.18 27.35 -16.34
N GLU A 48 0.27 26.09 -16.28
CA GLU A 48 -0.59 24.97 -16.68
C GLU A 48 -1.43 24.48 -15.50
N HIS A 49 -2.65 25.01 -15.40
CA HIS A 49 -3.70 24.37 -14.60
C HIS A 49 -4.01 23.01 -15.23
N VAL A 50 -3.52 21.92 -14.63
CA VAL A 50 -3.90 20.57 -15.06
C VAL A 50 -5.41 20.45 -14.89
N HIS A 51 -6.14 20.29 -15.99
CA HIS A 51 -7.60 20.15 -15.96
C HIS A 51 -7.99 18.86 -15.23
N ARG A 52 -8.98 18.96 -14.37
CA ARG A 52 -9.52 17.85 -13.56
C ARG A 52 -9.86 16.63 -14.43
N SER A 53 -10.54 16.83 -15.54
CA SER A 53 -10.90 15.76 -16.48
C SER A 53 -9.69 15.07 -17.13
N GLU A 54 -8.63 15.82 -17.42
CA GLU A 54 -7.39 15.27 -17.98
C GLU A 54 -6.66 14.41 -16.94
N LEU A 55 -6.60 14.89 -15.70
CA LEU A 55 -5.97 14.15 -14.61
C LEU A 55 -6.77 12.90 -14.25
N ASN A 56 -8.10 12.95 -14.25
CA ASN A 56 -8.96 11.79 -14.08
C ASN A 56 -8.73 10.76 -15.22
N ALA A 57 -8.69 11.21 -16.46
CA ALA A 57 -8.38 10.33 -17.59
C ALA A 57 -6.96 9.73 -17.50
N TYR A 58 -5.98 10.50 -17.00
CA TYR A 58 -4.62 10.00 -16.77
C TYR A 58 -4.58 8.96 -15.66
N TYR A 59 -5.26 9.20 -14.53
CA TYR A 59 -5.45 8.22 -13.47
C TYR A 59 -5.96 6.88 -14.02
N GLN A 60 -7.06 6.91 -14.74
CA GLN A 60 -7.64 5.72 -15.32
C GLN A 60 -6.70 4.98 -16.31
N ARG A 61 -5.90 5.74 -17.11
CA ARG A 61 -4.93 5.11 -18.01
C ARG A 61 -3.83 4.36 -17.27
N VAL A 62 -3.25 4.98 -16.23
CA VAL A 62 -2.20 4.35 -15.42
C VAL A 62 -2.74 3.09 -14.74
N ARG A 63 -3.93 3.17 -14.14
CA ARG A 63 -4.56 2.03 -13.47
C ARG A 63 -4.83 0.86 -14.43
N ARG A 64 -5.39 1.14 -15.61
CA ARG A 64 -5.62 0.13 -16.64
C ARG A 64 -4.33 -0.44 -17.23
N LEU A 65 -3.25 0.33 -17.29
CA LEU A 65 -1.96 -0.17 -17.76
C LEU A 65 -1.41 -1.24 -16.82
N SER A 66 -1.44 -1.02 -15.50
CA SER A 66 -1.05 -2.04 -14.50
C SER A 66 -1.80 -3.35 -14.70
N GLU A 67 -3.11 -3.30 -14.93
CA GLU A 67 -3.94 -4.50 -15.19
C GLU A 67 -3.59 -5.14 -16.54
N SER A 68 -3.34 -4.33 -17.57
CA SER A 68 -3.02 -4.85 -18.90
C SER A 68 -1.68 -5.58 -18.94
N ILE A 69 -0.69 -5.13 -18.16
CA ILE A 69 0.61 -5.80 -17.99
C ILE A 69 0.39 -7.19 -17.36
N CYS A 70 -0.51 -7.29 -16.40
CA CYS A 70 -0.81 -8.55 -15.72
C CYS A 70 -1.76 -9.49 -16.51
N ARG A 71 -2.39 -9.03 -17.59
CA ARG A 71 -3.39 -9.82 -18.34
C ARG A 71 -2.90 -11.18 -18.85
N PRO A 72 -1.64 -11.34 -19.31
CA PRO A 72 -1.14 -12.64 -19.77
C PRO A 72 -0.90 -13.66 -18.66
N LEU A 73 -0.92 -13.23 -17.39
CA LEU A 73 -0.60 -14.08 -16.25
C LEU A 73 -1.76 -15.03 -15.91
N THR A 74 -1.43 -16.29 -15.58
CA THR A 74 -2.35 -17.21 -14.89
C THR A 74 -2.37 -16.90 -13.39
N LEU A 75 -3.29 -17.49 -12.64
CA LEU A 75 -3.40 -17.23 -11.20
C LEU A 75 -2.12 -17.59 -10.43
N GLU A 76 -1.44 -18.63 -10.88
CA GLU A 76 -0.19 -19.12 -10.30
C GLU A 76 0.96 -18.13 -10.47
N ASP A 77 0.97 -17.36 -11.57
CA ASP A 77 2.04 -16.40 -11.89
C ASP A 77 1.99 -15.14 -11.02
N TYR A 78 0.87 -14.87 -10.36
CA TYR A 78 0.72 -13.69 -9.49
C TYR A 78 1.42 -13.82 -8.15
N VAL A 79 1.86 -15.00 -7.74
CA VAL A 79 2.32 -15.28 -6.38
C VAL A 79 3.84 -15.49 -6.27
N PRO A 80 4.56 -16.05 -7.27
CA PRO A 80 5.98 -16.35 -7.14
C PRO A 80 6.83 -15.15 -6.80
N GLN A 81 7.76 -15.35 -5.87
CA GLN A 81 8.81 -14.41 -5.49
C GLN A 81 10.15 -15.14 -5.60
N PRO A 82 10.79 -15.15 -6.78
CA PRO A 82 11.99 -15.96 -7.02
C PRO A 82 13.23 -15.45 -6.28
N ILE A 83 13.25 -14.16 -5.90
CA ILE A 83 14.32 -13.56 -5.11
C ILE A 83 13.75 -12.59 -4.07
N ALA A 84 14.49 -12.35 -2.99
CA ALA A 84 14.05 -11.53 -1.87
C ALA A 84 13.79 -10.04 -2.23
N ASP A 85 14.47 -9.54 -3.26
CA ASP A 85 14.45 -8.11 -3.61
C ASP A 85 13.26 -7.68 -4.48
N ILE A 86 12.56 -8.62 -5.10
CA ILE A 86 11.36 -8.35 -5.89
C ILE A 86 10.11 -8.79 -5.14
N SER A 87 8.99 -8.18 -5.45
CA SER A 87 7.68 -8.57 -4.90
C SER A 87 6.82 -9.21 -6.00
N PRO A 88 5.88 -10.11 -5.63
CA PRO A 88 5.00 -10.73 -6.63
C PRO A 88 4.04 -9.71 -7.26
N PRO A 89 3.54 -9.93 -8.51
CA PRO A 89 2.54 -9.07 -9.15
C PRO A 89 1.31 -8.80 -8.28
N LYS A 90 0.81 -9.82 -7.56
CA LYS A 90 -0.28 -9.68 -6.61
C LYS A 90 -0.01 -8.61 -5.56
N TRP A 91 1.21 -8.58 -5.02
CA TRP A 91 1.58 -7.60 -4.01
C TRP A 91 1.65 -6.19 -4.61
N HIS A 92 2.22 -6.01 -5.81
CA HIS A 92 2.30 -4.70 -6.48
C HIS A 92 0.92 -4.12 -6.74
N LEU A 93 -0.01 -4.90 -7.27
CA LEU A 93 -1.39 -4.47 -7.52
C LEU A 93 -2.12 -4.06 -6.22
N GLY A 94 -1.89 -4.81 -5.13
CA GLY A 94 -2.43 -4.48 -3.82
C GLY A 94 -1.80 -3.22 -3.23
N HIS A 95 -0.47 -3.11 -3.30
CA HIS A 95 0.30 -1.98 -2.77
C HIS A 95 -0.08 -0.64 -3.42
N THR A 96 -0.17 -0.59 -4.74
CA THR A 96 -0.56 0.64 -5.43
C THR A 96 -2.00 1.04 -5.10
N SER A 97 -2.91 0.09 -4.92
CA SER A 97 -4.28 0.39 -4.45
C SER A 97 -4.30 0.89 -3.02
N TRP A 98 -3.55 0.24 -2.12
CA TRP A 98 -3.42 0.67 -0.73
C TRP A 98 -2.81 2.07 -0.62
N PHE A 99 -1.88 2.43 -1.50
CA PHE A 99 -1.27 3.76 -1.50
C PHE A 99 -2.32 4.86 -1.74
N TYR A 100 -3.20 4.67 -2.73
CA TYR A 100 -4.29 5.62 -2.97
C TYR A 100 -5.28 5.66 -1.78
N GLU A 101 -5.61 4.50 -1.22
CA GLU A 101 -6.49 4.44 -0.06
C GLU A 101 -5.92 5.22 1.14
N ALA A 102 -4.65 4.97 1.48
CA ALA A 102 -4.02 5.55 2.67
C ALA A 102 -3.69 7.05 2.51
N VAL A 103 -3.28 7.48 1.30
CA VAL A 103 -2.79 8.86 1.07
C VAL A 103 -3.93 9.80 0.66
N PHE A 104 -4.97 9.28 0.02
CA PHE A 104 -6.06 10.12 -0.50
C PHE A 104 -7.38 9.89 0.23
N LEU A 105 -7.87 8.67 0.30
CA LEU A 105 -9.22 8.41 0.82
C LEU A 105 -9.26 8.59 2.35
N ASP A 106 -8.33 7.97 3.09
CA ASP A 106 -8.25 8.08 4.55
C ASP A 106 -7.98 9.53 5.03
N GLU A 107 -7.14 10.26 4.30
CA GLU A 107 -6.76 11.63 4.68
C GLU A 107 -7.81 12.69 4.31
N ARG A 108 -8.71 12.43 3.33
CA ARG A 108 -9.61 13.44 2.78
C ARG A 108 -11.09 13.17 2.99
N ILE A 109 -11.46 11.92 3.28
CA ILE A 109 -12.85 11.55 3.52
C ILE A 109 -13.06 11.40 5.04
N PRO A 110 -13.79 12.29 5.69
CA PRO A 110 -14.06 12.20 7.13
C PRO A 110 -14.75 10.88 7.48
N GLY A 111 -14.16 10.13 8.42
CA GLY A 111 -14.71 8.84 8.85
C GLY A 111 -14.56 7.70 7.84
N TYR A 112 -13.65 7.82 6.90
CA TYR A 112 -13.34 6.76 5.94
C TYR A 112 -13.03 5.44 6.65
N LEU A 113 -13.64 4.36 6.17
CA LEU A 113 -13.37 3.01 6.64
C LEU A 113 -12.57 2.27 5.55
N PHE A 114 -11.39 1.80 5.91
CA PHE A 114 -10.56 1.01 5.01
C PHE A 114 -11.34 -0.19 4.46
N PHE A 115 -11.14 -0.48 3.19
CA PHE A 115 -11.71 -1.67 2.54
C PHE A 115 -11.42 -2.95 3.34
N ASN A 116 -10.18 -3.07 3.81
CA ASN A 116 -9.78 -4.11 4.75
C ASN A 116 -8.67 -3.57 5.66
N PRO A 117 -8.88 -3.48 6.99
CA PRO A 117 -7.89 -2.90 7.90
C PRO A 117 -6.55 -3.65 7.94
N HIS A 118 -6.52 -4.93 7.56
CA HIS A 118 -5.28 -5.70 7.48
C HIS A 118 -4.41 -5.31 6.29
N TYR A 119 -4.97 -4.67 5.26
CA TYR A 119 -4.21 -4.28 4.07
C TYR A 119 -3.15 -3.23 4.37
N LYS A 120 -3.33 -2.46 5.45
CA LYS A 120 -2.31 -1.55 5.96
C LYS A 120 -1.01 -2.28 6.33
N PHE A 121 -1.11 -3.45 6.97
CA PHE A 121 0.06 -4.29 7.28
C PHE A 121 0.61 -5.00 6.04
N VAL A 122 -0.28 -5.56 5.21
CA VAL A 122 0.08 -6.41 4.07
C VAL A 122 0.76 -5.61 2.95
N PHE A 123 0.29 -4.39 2.68
CA PHE A 123 0.69 -3.60 1.52
C PHE A 123 1.53 -2.36 1.84
N ASN A 124 1.74 -2.03 3.12
CA ASN A 124 2.72 -1.00 3.47
C ASN A 124 4.14 -1.46 3.08
N SER A 125 4.96 -0.55 2.55
CA SER A 125 6.33 -0.85 2.11
C SER A 125 7.39 -0.17 2.97
N TYR A 126 7.48 1.17 2.94
CA TYR A 126 8.54 1.93 3.60
C TYR A 126 8.02 2.99 4.58
N TYR A 127 6.71 3.09 4.72
CA TYR A 127 6.13 4.17 5.50
C TYR A 127 5.99 3.76 6.97
N ASP A 128 7.02 4.02 7.76
CA ASP A 128 7.01 3.73 9.21
C ASP A 128 5.87 4.46 9.93
N SER A 129 5.45 5.63 9.41
CA SER A 129 4.30 6.37 9.92
C SER A 129 2.98 5.62 9.84
N PHE A 130 2.85 4.65 8.95
CA PHE A 130 1.68 3.78 8.83
C PHE A 130 1.76 2.51 9.68
N GLY A 131 2.86 2.31 10.43
CA GLY A 131 3.03 1.18 11.35
C GLY A 131 3.72 -0.04 10.73
N ASN A 132 3.54 -1.20 11.39
CA ASN A 132 4.18 -2.44 10.98
C ASN A 132 3.79 -2.87 9.58
N ARG A 133 4.72 -3.58 8.91
CA ARG A 133 4.55 -4.07 7.54
C ARG A 133 5.07 -5.49 7.41
N ILE A 134 4.65 -6.19 6.36
CA ILE A 134 5.27 -7.46 5.98
C ILE A 134 6.65 -7.20 5.36
N GLU A 135 7.64 -7.96 5.78
CA GLU A 135 8.99 -7.88 5.22
C GLU A 135 8.99 -8.28 3.74
N ARG A 136 9.81 -7.58 2.93
CA ARG A 136 9.86 -7.82 1.49
C ARG A 136 10.09 -9.30 1.12
N PRO A 137 11.05 -10.04 1.74
CA PRO A 137 11.28 -11.44 1.40
C PRO A 137 10.09 -12.37 1.66
N LEU A 138 9.11 -11.92 2.48
CA LEU A 138 7.95 -12.72 2.86
C LEU A 138 6.70 -12.43 2.02
N ARG A 139 6.74 -11.48 1.08
CA ARG A 139 5.58 -11.08 0.29
C ARG A 139 5.03 -12.20 -0.61
N GLY A 140 5.90 -13.08 -1.08
CA GLY A 140 5.52 -14.26 -1.87
C GLY A 140 4.86 -15.38 -1.05
N THR A 141 4.95 -15.35 0.28
CA THR A 141 4.31 -16.35 1.15
C THR A 141 2.85 -16.03 1.47
N LEU A 142 2.36 -14.87 1.05
CA LEU A 142 0.99 -14.43 1.30
C LEU A 142 -0.01 -15.26 0.51
N SER A 143 -0.77 -16.12 1.18
CA SER A 143 -1.92 -16.82 0.57
C SER A 143 -3.14 -15.90 0.47
N ARG A 144 -3.27 -14.89 1.33
CA ARG A 144 -4.34 -13.90 1.36
C ARG A 144 -3.75 -12.47 1.28
N PRO A 145 -4.48 -11.54 0.63
CA PRO A 145 -5.68 -11.78 -0.17
C PRO A 145 -5.41 -12.63 -1.43
N THR A 146 -6.46 -13.24 -1.98
CA THR A 146 -6.44 -13.91 -3.29
C THR A 146 -6.28 -12.88 -4.41
N VAL A 147 -5.91 -13.33 -5.61
CA VAL A 147 -5.84 -12.46 -6.81
C VAL A 147 -7.20 -11.82 -7.08
N LYS A 148 -8.30 -12.58 -6.97
CA LYS A 148 -9.67 -12.06 -7.15
C LYS A 148 -9.99 -10.94 -6.15
N GLU A 149 -9.64 -11.12 -4.88
CA GLU A 149 -9.84 -10.08 -3.85
C GLU A 149 -9.03 -8.83 -4.15
N ILE A 150 -7.82 -8.94 -4.69
CA ILE A 150 -7.02 -7.79 -5.12
C ILE A 150 -7.71 -7.01 -6.26
N PHE A 151 -8.23 -7.68 -7.28
CA PHE A 151 -8.95 -6.98 -8.35
C PHE A 151 -10.26 -6.34 -7.86
N THR A 152 -10.98 -6.98 -6.93
CA THR A 152 -12.13 -6.36 -6.26
C THR A 152 -11.73 -5.12 -5.48
N TYR A 153 -10.63 -5.19 -4.74
CA TYR A 153 -10.06 -4.05 -4.00
C TYR A 153 -9.69 -2.91 -4.95
N ARG A 154 -8.97 -3.19 -6.04
CA ARG A 154 -8.60 -2.18 -7.05
C ARG A 154 -9.82 -1.48 -7.61
N THR A 155 -10.83 -2.24 -8.03
CA THR A 155 -12.08 -1.69 -8.56
C THR A 155 -12.76 -0.75 -7.57
N TYR A 156 -12.82 -1.14 -6.29
CA TYR A 156 -13.37 -0.31 -5.23
C TYR A 156 -12.58 1.00 -5.08
N ILE A 157 -11.25 0.92 -4.99
CA ILE A 157 -10.39 2.11 -4.86
C ILE A 157 -10.52 3.02 -6.09
N ASP A 158 -10.57 2.46 -7.29
CA ASP A 158 -10.73 3.26 -8.51
C ASP A 158 -12.04 4.03 -8.53
N GLN A 159 -13.14 3.43 -8.09
CA GLN A 159 -14.43 4.10 -7.96
C GLN A 159 -14.38 5.25 -6.96
N GLN A 160 -13.80 5.02 -5.77
CA GLN A 160 -13.65 6.03 -4.73
C GLN A 160 -12.74 7.18 -5.17
N MET A 161 -11.62 6.86 -5.83
CA MET A 161 -10.68 7.87 -6.32
C MET A 161 -11.26 8.72 -7.44
N MET A 162 -11.96 8.13 -8.40
CA MET A 162 -12.63 8.90 -9.46
C MET A 162 -13.64 9.88 -8.87
N GLN A 163 -14.45 9.42 -7.91
CA GLN A 163 -15.40 10.29 -7.21
C GLN A 163 -14.66 11.40 -6.44
N LEU A 164 -13.60 11.06 -5.68
CA LEU A 164 -12.82 12.06 -4.96
C LEU A 164 -12.19 13.10 -5.89
N ILE A 165 -11.64 12.69 -7.05
CA ILE A 165 -11.07 13.60 -8.05
C ILE A 165 -12.13 14.58 -8.55
N ASP A 166 -13.36 14.11 -8.77
CA ASP A 166 -14.46 14.94 -9.24
C ASP A 166 -14.99 15.89 -8.15
N ASP A 167 -14.96 15.47 -6.87
CA ASP A 167 -15.54 16.20 -5.74
C ASP A 167 -14.58 17.16 -5.03
N VAL A 168 -13.25 17.07 -5.27
CA VAL A 168 -12.29 17.99 -4.64
C VAL A 168 -12.65 19.45 -4.93
N GLU A 169 -12.79 20.23 -3.87
CA GLU A 169 -13.03 21.68 -3.95
C GLU A 169 -11.93 22.39 -4.76
N GLU A 170 -12.31 23.37 -5.57
CA GLU A 170 -11.36 24.09 -6.42
C GLU A 170 -10.22 24.75 -5.62
N ALA A 171 -10.52 25.26 -4.43
CA ALA A 171 -9.54 25.84 -3.53
C ALA A 171 -8.46 24.86 -3.05
N LYS A 172 -8.75 23.55 -3.08
CA LYS A 172 -7.84 22.47 -2.66
C LYS A 172 -7.15 21.78 -3.85
N TRP A 173 -7.58 22.12 -5.07
CA TRP A 173 -7.08 21.46 -6.29
C TRP A 173 -5.59 21.66 -6.52
N ALA A 174 -5.06 22.85 -6.21
CA ALA A 174 -3.65 23.19 -6.36
C ALA A 174 -2.71 22.30 -5.49
N ASP A 175 -3.19 21.82 -4.35
CA ASP A 175 -2.45 20.91 -3.48
C ASP A 175 -2.72 19.44 -3.84
N PHE A 176 -3.91 19.13 -4.32
CA PHE A 176 -4.33 17.77 -4.64
C PHE A 176 -3.71 17.25 -5.93
N ALA A 177 -3.75 18.03 -7.01
CA ALA A 177 -3.31 17.59 -8.33
C ALA A 177 -1.83 17.17 -8.39
N PRO A 178 -0.86 17.93 -7.84
CA PRO A 178 0.54 17.51 -7.80
C PRO A 178 0.76 16.22 -7.02
N LEU A 179 0.04 16.03 -5.91
CA LEU A 179 0.13 14.81 -5.11
C LEU A 179 -0.43 13.61 -5.89
N LEU A 180 -1.52 13.78 -6.64
CA LEU A 180 -2.05 12.73 -7.48
C LEU A 180 -1.09 12.37 -8.62
N VAL A 181 -0.44 13.35 -9.25
CA VAL A 181 0.60 13.09 -10.25
C VAL A 181 1.75 12.29 -9.64
N LEU A 182 2.20 12.62 -8.43
CA LEU A 182 3.23 11.87 -7.72
C LEU A 182 2.79 10.42 -7.50
N ALA A 183 1.54 10.19 -7.10
CA ALA A 183 0.99 8.85 -6.89
C ALA A 183 0.90 8.05 -8.20
N LEU A 184 0.56 8.70 -9.31
CA LEU A 184 0.55 8.07 -10.63
C LEU A 184 1.96 7.65 -11.05
N ASN A 185 2.96 8.52 -10.84
CA ASN A 185 4.36 8.18 -11.09
C ASN A 185 4.83 7.03 -10.20
N HIS A 186 4.39 6.99 -8.94
CA HIS A 186 4.67 5.88 -8.03
C HIS A 186 4.09 4.56 -8.57
N GLU A 187 2.83 4.54 -9.04
CA GLU A 187 2.27 3.33 -9.64
C GLU A 187 3.03 2.92 -10.91
N GLN A 188 3.44 3.87 -11.75
CA GLN A 188 4.26 3.59 -12.93
C GLN A 188 5.64 3.00 -12.60
N GLN A 189 6.23 3.32 -11.45
CA GLN A 189 7.44 2.65 -10.95
C GLN A 189 7.21 1.19 -10.57
N HIS A 190 5.96 0.81 -10.32
CA HIS A 190 5.56 -0.56 -10.01
C HIS A 190 5.16 -1.37 -11.24
N GLN A 191 5.03 -0.76 -12.41
CA GLN A 191 4.74 -1.38 -13.70
C GLN A 191 6.01 -1.99 -14.33
#